data_776add914230ac5c680de4e4407b8394
#
_entry.id   776add914230ac5c680de4e4407b8394
#
_cell.length_a   1.000
_cell.length_b   1.000
_cell.length_c   1.000
_cell.angle_alpha   90.00
_cell.angle_beta   90.00
_cell.angle_gamma   90.00
#
_symmetry.space_group_name_H-M   'P 1'
#
loop_
_entity.id
_entity.type
_entity.pdbx_description
1 polymer ?
#
loop_
_entity_poly.entity_id
_entity_poly.type
_entity_poly.pdbx_seq_one_letter_code
_entity_poly.pdbx_strand_id
1 'polypeptide(L)'
;MTKVITYGTYDLLHYGHIKLLERAKALGDYLIVGVTSDDYDKKRGKINNHQSLMERIDAVSATGIADEIIVEEYDGQKIDDIKKYGIDIFTLGSDWEGKFDYLREYCDVIYLPRTEGISSSDIRTRR
;
A
#
# COMPACT_ATOMS: atom_id res chain seq x y z
N MET A 1 -18.58 -6.37 -7.53
CA MET A 1 -17.18 -5.98 -7.72
C MET A 1 -16.46 -5.99 -6.36
N THR A 2 -15.33 -6.65 -6.29
CA THR A 2 -14.54 -6.68 -5.06
C THR A 2 -13.52 -5.56 -5.08
N LYS A 3 -13.63 -4.64 -4.13
CA LYS A 3 -12.74 -3.49 -4.03
C LYS A 3 -11.67 -3.72 -2.98
N VAL A 4 -10.43 -3.51 -3.38
CA VAL A 4 -9.25 -3.70 -2.53
C VAL A 4 -8.59 -2.34 -2.31
N ILE A 5 -8.12 -2.08 -1.09
CA ILE A 5 -7.35 -0.88 -0.79
C ILE A 5 -6.03 -1.27 -0.13
N THR A 6 -4.98 -0.56 -0.49
CA THR A 6 -3.68 -0.68 0.17
C THR A 6 -3.05 0.71 0.30
N TYR A 7 -2.11 0.84 1.22
CA TYR A 7 -1.47 2.12 1.51
C TYR A 7 0.03 1.95 1.58
N GLY A 8 0.74 3.03 1.30
CA GLY A 8 2.19 3.02 1.44
C GLY A 8 2.79 4.37 1.11
N THR A 9 4.08 4.50 1.39
CA THR A 9 4.85 5.69 1.05
C THR A 9 5.29 5.64 -0.41
N TYR A 10 5.73 4.46 -0.87
CA TYR A 10 6.18 4.20 -2.24
C TYR A 10 7.32 5.12 -2.66
N ASP A 11 8.24 5.37 -1.74
CA ASP A 11 9.43 6.16 -2.01
C ASP A 11 10.41 5.30 -2.82
N LEU A 12 10.90 5.83 -3.94
CA LEU A 12 11.81 5.09 -4.82
C LEU A 12 11.23 3.72 -5.20
N LEU A 13 10.08 3.74 -5.83
CA LEU A 13 9.33 2.53 -6.19
C LEU A 13 10.26 1.49 -6.84
N HIS A 14 10.22 0.27 -6.33
CA HIS A 14 11.05 -0.81 -6.83
C HIS A 14 10.23 -2.08 -7.07
N TYR A 15 10.90 -3.13 -7.51
CA TYR A 15 10.26 -4.38 -7.87
C TYR A 15 9.39 -4.96 -6.75
N GLY A 16 9.85 -4.85 -5.49
CA GLY A 16 9.07 -5.33 -4.34
C GLY A 16 7.73 -4.63 -4.20
N HIS A 17 7.72 -3.31 -4.40
CA HIS A 17 6.48 -2.53 -4.39
C HIS A 17 5.55 -2.99 -5.51
N ILE A 18 6.10 -3.18 -6.70
CA ILE A 18 5.30 -3.57 -7.87
C ILE A 18 4.66 -4.94 -7.64
N LYS A 19 5.42 -5.90 -7.12
CA LYS A 19 4.89 -7.23 -6.83
C LYS A 19 3.79 -7.18 -5.78
N LEU A 20 3.96 -6.35 -4.75
CA LEU A 20 2.93 -6.20 -3.74
C LEU A 20 1.65 -5.63 -4.33
N LEU A 21 1.77 -4.61 -5.20
CA LEU A 21 0.62 -4.03 -5.87
C LEU A 21 -0.09 -5.04 -6.78
N GLU A 22 0.68 -5.83 -7.52
CA GLU A 22 0.11 -6.88 -8.38
C GLU A 22 -0.67 -7.90 -7.54
N ARG A 23 -0.11 -8.31 -6.41
CA ARG A 23 -0.77 -9.29 -5.54
C ARG A 23 -2.00 -8.69 -4.86
N ALA A 24 -1.95 -7.42 -4.50
CA ALA A 24 -3.12 -6.73 -3.96
C ALA A 24 -4.23 -6.65 -5.02
N LYS A 25 -3.88 -6.30 -6.25
CA LYS A 25 -4.85 -6.25 -7.35
C LYS A 25 -5.50 -7.62 -7.59
N ALA A 26 -4.72 -8.68 -7.46
CA ALA A 26 -5.21 -10.05 -7.70
C ALA A 26 -6.25 -10.50 -6.66
N LEU A 27 -6.38 -9.79 -5.54
CA LEU A 27 -7.38 -10.11 -4.52
C LEU A 27 -8.80 -9.72 -4.90
N GLY A 28 -8.94 -8.83 -5.88
CA GLY A 28 -10.27 -8.35 -6.27
C GLY A 28 -10.30 -7.80 -7.68
N ASP A 29 -11.29 -6.95 -7.93
CA ASP A 29 -11.54 -6.39 -9.26
C ASP A 29 -11.06 -4.96 -9.43
N TYR A 30 -10.93 -4.25 -8.32
CA TYR A 30 -10.63 -2.81 -8.34
C TYR A 30 -9.68 -2.49 -7.21
N LEU A 31 -8.54 -1.90 -7.53
CA LEU A 31 -7.51 -1.57 -6.54
C LEU A 31 -7.38 -0.07 -6.34
N ILE A 32 -7.55 0.37 -5.10
CA ILE A 32 -7.29 1.74 -4.68
C ILE A 32 -5.97 1.74 -3.92
N VAL A 33 -5.07 2.66 -4.28
CA VAL A 33 -3.77 2.79 -3.61
C VAL A 33 -3.71 4.15 -2.93
N GLY A 34 -3.52 4.15 -1.62
CA GLY A 34 -3.32 5.36 -0.84
C GLY A 34 -1.84 5.65 -0.68
N VAL A 35 -1.40 6.82 -1.13
CA VAL A 35 -0.02 7.25 -1.00
C VAL A 35 0.06 8.28 0.12
N THR A 36 0.95 8.06 1.07
CA THR A 36 1.04 8.95 2.24
C THR A 36 1.59 10.31 1.84
N SER A 37 0.94 11.38 2.37
CA SER A 37 1.40 12.75 2.12
C SER A 37 2.73 13.00 2.84
N ASP A 38 3.46 14.02 2.40
CA ASP A 38 4.71 14.39 3.06
C ASP A 38 4.49 14.82 4.51
N ASP A 39 3.42 15.54 4.77
CA ASP A 39 3.09 15.98 6.13
C ASP A 39 2.72 14.80 7.02
N TYR A 40 1.98 13.84 6.49
CA TYR A 40 1.60 12.65 7.24
C TYR A 40 2.84 11.79 7.54
N ASP A 41 3.74 11.66 6.58
CA ASP A 41 4.99 10.92 6.79
C ASP A 41 5.84 11.55 7.89
N LYS A 42 5.90 12.88 7.93
CA LYS A 42 6.62 13.59 9.00
C LYS A 42 6.02 13.30 10.37
N LYS A 43 4.70 13.29 10.46
CA LYS A 43 4.00 12.96 11.71
C LYS A 43 4.35 11.56 12.19
N ARG A 44 4.55 10.62 11.27
CA ARG A 44 4.89 9.23 11.61
C ARG A 44 6.38 9.02 11.80
N GLY A 45 7.19 10.09 11.70
CA GLY A 45 8.62 10.00 11.84
C GLY A 45 9.38 9.63 10.57
N LYS A 46 8.71 9.59 9.44
CA LYS A 46 9.33 9.31 8.14
C LYS A 46 9.68 10.63 7.47
N ILE A 47 10.83 11.18 7.83
CA ILE A 47 11.21 12.53 7.39
C ILE A 47 12.21 12.53 6.24
N ASN A 48 12.67 11.36 5.80
CA ASN A 48 13.73 11.25 4.81
C ASN A 48 13.28 10.65 3.48
N ASN A 49 12.08 11.00 3.03
CA ASN A 49 11.62 10.57 1.71
C ASN A 49 12.49 11.23 0.66
N HIS A 50 12.93 10.46 -0.34
CA HIS A 50 13.75 10.96 -1.44
C HIS A 50 12.91 11.67 -2.49
N GLN A 51 11.65 11.30 -2.62
CA GLN A 51 10.76 11.82 -3.65
C GLN A 51 9.60 12.59 -3.03
N SER A 52 9.13 13.60 -3.75
CA SER A 52 7.94 14.34 -3.36
C SER A 52 6.69 13.46 -3.49
N LEU A 53 5.59 13.90 -2.90
CA LEU A 53 4.31 13.19 -3.04
C LEU A 53 3.94 13.01 -4.51
N MET A 54 4.07 14.05 -5.32
CA MET A 54 3.71 13.95 -6.75
C MET A 54 4.58 12.95 -7.48
N GLU A 55 5.88 12.92 -7.20
CA GLU A 55 6.77 11.95 -7.81
C GLU A 55 6.39 10.53 -7.44
N ARG A 56 5.99 10.31 -6.19
CA ARG A 56 5.58 9.00 -5.71
C ARG A 56 4.25 8.57 -6.31
N ILE A 57 3.30 9.49 -6.43
CA ILE A 57 2.02 9.22 -7.10
C ILE A 57 2.25 8.87 -8.56
N ASP A 58 3.10 9.65 -9.24
CA ASP A 58 3.40 9.39 -10.66
C ASP A 58 4.02 8.02 -10.85
N ALA A 59 4.92 7.61 -9.97
CA ALA A 59 5.54 6.29 -10.05
C ALA A 59 4.51 5.17 -9.89
N VAL A 60 3.61 5.29 -8.93
CA VAL A 60 2.54 4.29 -8.73
C VAL A 60 1.61 4.27 -9.96
N SER A 61 1.23 5.44 -10.45
CA SER A 61 0.36 5.56 -11.63
C SER A 61 0.99 4.91 -12.85
N ALA A 62 2.30 5.09 -13.02
CA ALA A 62 3.02 4.56 -14.18
C ALA A 62 3.04 3.03 -14.21
N THR A 63 2.80 2.35 -13.09
CA THR A 63 2.74 0.88 -13.08
C THR A 63 1.52 0.35 -13.81
N GLY A 64 0.46 1.16 -13.92
CA GLY A 64 -0.80 0.74 -14.53
C GLY A 64 -1.58 -0.26 -13.70
N ILE A 65 -1.17 -0.55 -12.47
CA ILE A 65 -1.81 -1.56 -11.63
C ILE A 65 -2.96 -0.98 -10.81
N ALA A 66 -2.78 0.23 -10.28
CA ALA A 66 -3.80 0.89 -9.48
C ALA A 66 -4.93 1.41 -10.36
N ASP A 67 -6.17 1.13 -9.97
CA ASP A 67 -7.34 1.69 -10.66
C ASP A 67 -7.63 3.11 -10.17
N GLU A 68 -7.27 3.39 -8.93
CA GLU A 68 -7.47 4.72 -8.34
C GLU A 68 -6.35 4.98 -7.35
N ILE A 69 -5.87 6.23 -7.28
CA ILE A 69 -4.84 6.63 -6.34
C ILE A 69 -5.39 7.76 -5.48
N ILE A 70 -5.27 7.60 -4.17
CA ILE A 70 -5.71 8.62 -3.21
C ILE A 70 -4.52 9.00 -2.33
N VAL A 71 -4.67 10.07 -1.57
CA VAL A 71 -3.61 10.55 -0.66
C VAL A 71 -4.05 10.28 0.77
N GLU A 72 -3.15 9.71 1.56
CA GLU A 72 -3.40 9.52 2.99
C GLU A 72 -2.78 10.68 3.77
N GLU A 73 -3.61 11.41 4.50
CA GLU A 73 -3.21 12.67 5.12
C GLU A 73 -3.37 12.73 6.63
N TYR A 74 -4.14 11.80 7.24
CA TYR A 74 -4.40 11.87 8.68
C TYR A 74 -4.63 10.50 9.30
N ASP A 75 -4.45 10.43 10.63
CA ASP A 75 -4.72 9.23 11.39
C ASP A 75 -6.22 8.94 11.38
N GLY A 76 -6.57 7.68 11.20
CA GLY A 76 -7.99 7.27 11.14
C GLY A 76 -8.57 7.35 9.74
N GLN A 77 -7.83 7.88 8.78
CA GLN A 77 -8.32 7.97 7.40
C GLN A 77 -8.64 6.60 6.80
N LYS A 78 -7.93 5.56 7.22
CA LYS A 78 -8.19 4.21 6.69
C LYS A 78 -9.63 3.78 6.94
N ILE A 79 -10.16 4.06 8.12
CA ILE A 79 -11.56 3.73 8.44
C ILE A 79 -12.50 4.55 7.56
N ASP A 80 -12.22 5.85 7.42
CA ASP A 80 -13.04 6.74 6.61
C ASP A 80 -13.05 6.30 5.14
N ASP A 81 -11.87 5.92 4.63
CA ASP A 81 -11.74 5.46 3.24
C ASP A 81 -12.48 4.15 3.00
N ILE A 82 -12.37 3.21 3.93
CA ILE A 82 -13.07 1.93 3.81
C ILE A 82 -14.57 2.16 3.67
N LYS A 83 -15.12 3.07 4.48
CA LYS A 83 -16.53 3.40 4.41
C LYS A 83 -16.90 4.16 3.15
N LYS A 84 -16.07 5.14 2.79
CA LYS A 84 -16.34 6.02 1.66
C LYS A 84 -16.34 5.28 0.33
N TYR A 85 -15.39 4.39 0.16
CA TYR A 85 -15.22 3.67 -1.11
C TYR A 85 -15.88 2.30 -1.14
N GLY A 86 -16.48 1.88 -0.02
CA GLY A 86 -17.11 0.56 0.04
C GLY A 86 -16.10 -0.56 -0.12
N ILE A 87 -15.02 -0.50 0.64
CA ILE A 87 -13.91 -1.44 0.52
C ILE A 87 -14.28 -2.82 1.08
N ASP A 88 -13.95 -3.85 0.33
CA ASP A 88 -14.16 -5.24 0.74
C ASP A 88 -12.92 -5.82 1.41
N ILE A 89 -11.73 -5.46 0.92
CA ILE A 89 -10.46 -6.02 1.41
C ILE A 89 -9.44 -4.91 1.61
N PHE A 90 -8.88 -4.85 2.83
CA PHE A 90 -7.71 -4.03 3.15
C PHE A 90 -6.51 -4.95 3.15
N THR A 91 -5.44 -4.60 2.45
CA THR A 91 -4.26 -5.44 2.39
C THR A 91 -2.98 -4.64 2.50
N LEU A 92 -2.00 -5.22 3.18
CA LEU A 92 -0.64 -4.70 3.30
C LEU A 92 0.32 -5.88 3.32
N GLY A 93 1.61 -5.59 3.26
CA GLY A 93 2.63 -6.61 3.40
C GLY A 93 2.66 -7.21 4.80
N SER A 94 3.19 -8.40 4.92
CA SER A 94 3.22 -9.14 6.18
C SER A 94 4.07 -8.47 7.26
N ASP A 95 4.93 -7.51 6.90
CA ASP A 95 5.68 -6.74 7.88
C ASP A 95 4.76 -5.99 8.85
N TRP A 96 3.52 -5.75 8.44
CA TRP A 96 2.51 -5.04 9.22
C TRP A 96 1.53 -5.98 9.92
N GLU A 97 1.78 -7.28 9.88
CA GLU A 97 0.85 -8.27 10.41
C GLU A 97 0.41 -7.93 11.84
N GLY A 98 -0.89 -7.96 12.07
CA GLY A 98 -1.50 -7.65 13.36
C GLY A 98 -1.73 -6.17 13.62
N LYS A 99 -1.01 -5.29 12.92
CA LYS A 99 -1.07 -3.85 13.20
C LYS A 99 -2.40 -3.21 12.81
N PHE A 100 -3.10 -3.82 11.87
CA PHE A 100 -4.35 -3.27 11.33
C PHE A 100 -5.53 -4.21 11.54
N ASP A 101 -5.42 -5.14 12.47
CA ASP A 101 -6.52 -6.07 12.77
C ASP A 101 -7.78 -5.34 13.23
N TYR A 102 -7.64 -4.15 13.78
CA TYR A 102 -8.80 -3.35 14.20
C TYR A 102 -9.72 -3.00 13.01
N LEU A 103 -9.21 -3.08 11.78
CA LEU A 103 -10.01 -2.81 10.58
C LEU A 103 -10.91 -3.98 10.20
N ARG A 104 -10.73 -5.16 10.83
CA ARG A 104 -11.57 -6.33 10.56
C ARG A 104 -13.04 -6.10 10.88
N GLU A 105 -13.31 -5.11 11.70
CA GLU A 105 -14.67 -4.70 12.01
C GLU A 105 -15.38 -4.12 10.78
N TYR A 106 -14.61 -3.63 9.80
CA TYR A 106 -15.16 -2.91 8.65
C TYR A 106 -15.01 -3.65 7.33
N CYS A 107 -14.00 -4.51 7.22
CA CYS A 107 -13.72 -5.24 5.98
C CYS A 107 -12.76 -6.39 6.27
N ASP A 108 -12.50 -7.22 5.26
CA ASP A 108 -11.48 -8.25 5.39
C ASP A 108 -10.10 -7.60 5.43
N VAL A 109 -9.21 -8.15 6.25
CA VAL A 109 -7.84 -7.67 6.37
C VAL A 109 -6.92 -8.84 6.01
N ILE A 110 -6.10 -8.63 4.97
CA ILE A 110 -5.20 -9.66 4.48
C ILE A 110 -3.78 -9.10 4.48
N TYR A 111 -2.86 -9.86 5.10
CA TYR A 111 -1.44 -9.50 5.08
C TYR A 111 -0.75 -10.41 4.07
N LEU A 112 -0.12 -9.80 3.07
CA LEU A 112 0.52 -10.53 1.99
C LEU A 112 1.94 -10.91 2.40
N PRO A 113 2.31 -12.19 2.34
CA PRO A 113 3.67 -12.59 2.66
C PRO A 113 4.63 -11.99 1.64
N ARG A 114 5.89 -11.82 2.05
CA ARG A 114 6.92 -11.33 1.13
C ARG A 114 7.02 -12.25 -0.05
N THR A 115 7.14 -11.65 -1.23
CA THR A 115 7.42 -12.43 -2.43
C THR A 115 8.88 -12.88 -2.35
N GLU A 116 9.09 -14.18 -2.44
CA GLU A 116 10.42 -14.73 -2.33
C GLU A 116 11.34 -14.15 -3.40
N GLY A 117 12.56 -13.83 -3.00
CA GLY A 117 13.54 -13.26 -3.90
C GLY A 117 13.44 -11.75 -4.08
N ILE A 118 12.52 -11.09 -3.38
CA ILE A 118 12.31 -9.64 -3.52
C ILE A 118 13.22 -8.84 -2.59
N SER A 119 13.45 -9.31 -1.37
CA SER A 119 14.31 -8.57 -0.44
C SER A 119 15.75 -8.59 -0.94
N SER A 120 16.51 -7.56 -0.57
CA SER A 120 17.93 -7.48 -0.99
C SER A 120 18.73 -8.69 -0.56
N SER A 121 18.51 -9.18 0.65
CA SER A 121 19.25 -10.35 1.13
C SER A 121 18.86 -11.60 0.35
N ASP A 122 17.59 -11.78 0.04
CA ASP A 122 17.15 -12.92 -0.76
C ASP A 122 17.73 -12.87 -2.15
N ILE A 123 17.75 -11.69 -2.76
CA ILE A 123 18.32 -11.52 -4.09
C ILE A 123 19.80 -11.90 -4.07
N ARG A 124 20.53 -11.49 -3.05
CA ARG A 124 21.97 -11.82 -2.93
C ARG A 124 22.20 -13.31 -2.74
N THR A 125 21.38 -13.95 -1.94
CA THR A 125 21.57 -15.37 -1.64
C THR A 125 21.14 -16.29 -2.74
N ARG A 126 20.30 -15.81 -3.64
CA ARG A 126 19.78 -16.63 -4.75
C ARG A 126 20.70 -16.64 -5.96
N ARG A 127 21.81 -15.96 -5.92
CA ARG A 127 22.78 -15.91 -7.03
C ARG A 127 23.57 -17.20 -7.17
#